data_810e03b2850719bc38abbb367cdcab63
#
_entry.id   810e03b2850719bc38abbb367cdcab63
#
_cell.length_a   1.000
_cell.length_b   1.000
_cell.length_c   1.000
_cell.angle_alpha   90.00
_cell.angle_beta   90.00
_cell.angle_gamma   90.00
#
_symmetry.space_group_name_H-M   'P 1'
#
loop_
_entity.id
_entity.type
_entity.pdbx_description
1 polymer ?
#
loop_
_entity_poly.entity_id
_entity_poly.type
_entity_poly.pdbx_seq_one_letter_code
_entity_poly.pdbx_strand_id
1 'polypeptide(L)'
;MITVTREQKNGVASIKIAGTIDEHVDLQKEIGPLPAQVNVICREISQINSLGVKAWIDFFSQAAHHQIEFTFSDCPPPIVEQLNYITNFSCGGHVVSVSVPFTCENCHKELRGTVKSEDLKKVFYKLPPIKCPKCSAKALFDDVPEEYFAFLIRQGA
;
A
#
# COMPACT_ATOMS: atom_id res chain seq x y z
N MET A 1 -7.17 -9.39 -13.44
CA MET A 1 -6.42 -10.58 -13.04
C MET A 1 -5.31 -10.21 -12.09
N ILE A 2 -5.12 -10.99 -11.05
CA ILE A 2 -4.03 -10.79 -10.09
C ILE A 2 -3.16 -12.03 -10.01
N THR A 3 -1.93 -11.82 -9.52
CA THR A 3 -1.02 -12.89 -9.15
C THR A 3 -0.73 -12.77 -7.67
N VAL A 4 -0.84 -13.86 -6.93
CA VAL A 4 -0.56 -13.88 -5.50
C VAL A 4 0.64 -14.80 -5.25
N THR A 5 1.66 -14.25 -4.61
CA THR A 5 2.84 -15.01 -4.16
C THR A 5 2.84 -15.04 -2.65
N ARG A 6 3.12 -16.21 -2.08
CA ARG A 6 3.03 -16.39 -0.63
C ARG A 6 4.30 -17.04 -0.10
N GLU A 7 4.85 -16.45 0.96
CA GLU A 7 5.95 -17.01 1.72
C GLU A 7 5.54 -17.07 3.19
N GLN A 8 5.98 -18.11 3.88
CA GLN A 8 5.69 -18.25 5.30
C GLN A 8 6.99 -18.49 6.05
N LYS A 9 7.25 -17.67 7.08
CA LYS A 9 8.48 -17.73 7.86
C LYS A 9 8.18 -17.32 9.30
N ASN A 10 8.60 -18.16 10.26
CA ASN A 10 8.46 -17.87 11.69
C ASN A 10 7.02 -17.58 12.12
N GLY A 11 6.04 -18.25 11.53
CA GLY A 11 4.62 -18.06 11.85
C GLY A 11 3.97 -16.86 11.21
N VAL A 12 4.70 -16.10 10.40
CA VAL A 12 4.17 -14.92 9.68
C VAL A 12 4.13 -15.26 8.19
N ALA A 13 2.96 -15.04 7.55
CA ALA A 13 2.85 -15.16 6.11
C ALA A 13 3.09 -13.79 5.47
N SER A 14 3.91 -13.75 4.43
CA SER A 14 4.06 -12.59 3.56
C SER A 14 3.35 -12.87 2.25
N ILE A 15 2.37 -12.06 1.91
CA ILE A 15 1.54 -12.23 0.71
C ILE A 15 1.75 -11.04 -0.18
N LYS A 16 2.23 -11.29 -1.40
CA LYS A 16 2.41 -10.26 -2.42
C LYS A 16 1.28 -10.36 -3.42
N ILE A 17 0.56 -9.28 -3.60
CA ILE A 17 -0.53 -9.18 -4.57
C ILE A 17 -0.07 -8.28 -5.70
N ALA A 18 -0.16 -8.77 -6.94
CA ALA A 18 0.23 -8.03 -8.14
C ALA A 18 -0.91 -7.99 -9.13
N GLY A 19 -1.12 -6.85 -9.77
CA GLY A 19 -2.10 -6.68 -10.85
C GLY A 19 -3.28 -5.80 -10.48
N THR A 20 -4.39 -6.02 -11.17
CA THR A 20 -5.63 -5.24 -11.03
C THR A 20 -6.64 -6.01 -10.20
N ILE A 21 -7.17 -5.37 -9.17
CA ILE A 21 -8.23 -5.94 -8.32
C ILE A 21 -9.56 -5.39 -8.80
N ASP A 22 -10.33 -6.23 -9.45
CA ASP A 22 -11.61 -5.85 -10.07
C ASP A 22 -12.69 -6.91 -9.80
N GLU A 23 -13.79 -6.85 -10.53
CA GLU A 23 -14.92 -7.77 -10.38
C GLU A 23 -14.60 -9.23 -10.72
N HIS A 24 -13.48 -9.48 -11.39
CA HIS A 24 -13.09 -10.84 -11.77
C HIS A 24 -12.19 -11.51 -10.72
N VAL A 25 -11.84 -10.80 -9.65
CA VAL A 25 -10.93 -11.31 -8.63
C VAL A 25 -11.71 -11.87 -7.44
N ASP A 26 -11.40 -13.12 -7.10
CA ASP A 26 -11.88 -13.75 -5.86
C ASP A 26 -10.71 -13.86 -4.90
N LEU A 27 -10.63 -12.95 -3.94
CA LEU A 27 -9.53 -12.90 -2.99
C LEU A 27 -9.47 -14.13 -2.08
N GLN A 28 -10.63 -14.71 -1.72
CA GLN A 28 -10.68 -15.93 -0.94
C GLN A 28 -9.98 -17.09 -1.67
N LYS A 29 -10.25 -17.20 -2.96
CA LYS A 29 -9.66 -18.25 -3.80
C LYS A 29 -8.18 -18.00 -4.05
N GLU A 30 -7.82 -16.75 -4.37
CA GLU A 30 -6.46 -16.40 -4.76
C GLU A 30 -5.50 -16.40 -3.58
N ILE A 31 -5.94 -15.95 -2.41
CA ILE A 31 -5.10 -15.86 -1.22
C ILE A 31 -5.18 -17.13 -0.39
N GLY A 32 -6.38 -17.66 -0.20
CA GLY A 32 -6.60 -18.85 0.62
C GLY A 32 -6.52 -18.58 2.13
N PRO A 33 -6.43 -19.66 2.93
CA PRO A 33 -6.42 -19.53 4.39
C PRO A 33 -5.20 -18.77 4.88
N LEU A 34 -5.38 -17.95 5.93
CA LEU A 34 -4.33 -17.12 6.51
C LEU A 34 -3.94 -17.60 7.90
N PRO A 35 -2.64 -17.54 8.29
CA PRO A 35 -2.23 -17.74 9.67
C PRO A 35 -2.60 -16.52 10.53
N ALA A 36 -2.30 -16.58 11.82
CA ALA A 36 -2.64 -15.52 12.77
C ALA A 36 -1.98 -14.17 12.45
N GLN A 37 -0.82 -14.19 11.78
CA GLN A 37 -0.09 -12.96 11.43
C GLN A 37 0.26 -12.96 9.94
N VAL A 38 -0.07 -11.86 9.26
CA VAL A 38 0.10 -11.72 7.82
C VAL A 38 0.64 -10.35 7.49
N ASN A 39 1.61 -10.28 6.58
CA ASN A 39 2.05 -9.04 5.96
C ASN A 39 1.64 -9.05 4.49
N VAL A 40 0.86 -8.05 4.08
CA VAL A 40 0.38 -7.92 2.70
C VAL A 40 1.24 -6.89 1.98
N ILE A 41 1.98 -7.33 0.96
CA ILE A 41 2.85 -6.48 0.16
C ILE A 41 2.07 -6.00 -1.04
N CYS A 42 1.83 -4.70 -1.12
CA CYS A 42 0.92 -4.08 -2.09
C CYS A 42 1.62 -3.40 -3.27
N ARG A 43 2.95 -3.39 -3.29
CA ARG A 43 3.75 -2.62 -4.25
C ARG A 43 3.30 -2.77 -5.71
N GLU A 44 2.95 -3.97 -6.12
CA GLU A 44 2.62 -4.29 -7.51
C GLU A 44 1.13 -4.30 -7.82
N ILE A 45 0.30 -3.84 -6.90
CA ILE A 45 -1.11 -3.59 -7.21
C ILE A 45 -1.16 -2.36 -8.12
N SER A 46 -1.62 -2.56 -9.36
CA SER A 46 -1.63 -1.51 -10.37
C SER A 46 -2.91 -0.68 -10.35
N GLN A 47 -4.04 -1.31 -10.06
CA GLN A 47 -5.35 -0.65 -10.02
C GLN A 47 -6.31 -1.42 -9.12
N ILE A 48 -7.31 -0.72 -8.62
CA ILE A 48 -8.42 -1.32 -7.91
C ILE A 48 -9.69 -0.51 -8.23
N ASN A 49 -10.76 -1.19 -8.68
CA ASN A 49 -12.03 -0.53 -8.98
C ASN A 49 -13.01 -0.68 -7.82
N SER A 50 -14.23 -0.14 -7.99
CA SER A 50 -15.24 -0.15 -6.92
C SER A 50 -15.61 -1.56 -6.45
N LEU A 51 -15.72 -2.52 -7.37
CA LEU A 51 -16.02 -3.91 -7.01
C LEU A 51 -14.81 -4.59 -6.37
N GLY A 52 -13.61 -4.22 -6.80
CA GLY A 52 -12.38 -4.66 -6.15
C GLY A 52 -12.25 -4.13 -4.72
N VAL A 53 -12.63 -2.88 -4.50
CA VAL A 53 -12.67 -2.29 -3.15
C VAL A 53 -13.63 -3.08 -2.25
N LYS A 54 -14.82 -3.41 -2.76
CA LYS A 54 -15.78 -4.21 -2.01
C LYS A 54 -15.20 -5.57 -1.65
N ALA A 55 -14.60 -6.26 -2.61
CA ALA A 55 -13.96 -7.55 -2.39
C ALA A 55 -12.85 -7.47 -1.35
N TRP A 56 -12.04 -6.41 -1.40
CA TRP A 56 -10.96 -6.15 -0.46
C TRP A 56 -11.49 -6.00 0.97
N ILE A 57 -12.49 -5.13 1.14
CA ILE A 57 -13.08 -4.87 2.46
C ILE A 57 -13.73 -6.13 3.01
N ASP A 58 -14.49 -6.85 2.18
CA ASP A 58 -15.13 -8.10 2.61
C ASP A 58 -14.09 -9.13 3.07
N PHE A 59 -13.01 -9.29 2.33
CA PHE A 59 -11.97 -10.25 2.65
C PHE A 59 -11.23 -9.89 3.95
N PHE A 60 -10.74 -8.64 4.06
CA PHE A 60 -9.95 -8.23 5.23
C PHE A 60 -10.82 -8.01 6.48
N SER A 61 -12.08 -7.64 6.33
CA SER A 61 -13.02 -7.58 7.44
C SER A 61 -13.25 -8.97 8.04
N GLN A 62 -13.39 -10.00 7.21
CA GLN A 62 -13.51 -11.37 7.68
C GLN A 62 -12.23 -11.83 8.38
N ALA A 63 -11.06 -11.50 7.83
CA ALA A 63 -9.79 -11.81 8.46
C ALA A 63 -9.69 -11.18 9.85
N ALA A 64 -10.08 -9.92 9.98
CA ALA A 64 -10.10 -9.22 11.26
C ALA A 64 -11.08 -9.87 12.23
N HIS A 65 -12.24 -10.30 11.75
CA HIS A 65 -13.24 -10.98 12.57
C HIS A 65 -12.72 -12.31 13.12
N HIS A 66 -11.86 -12.99 12.36
CA HIS A 66 -11.19 -14.22 12.80
C HIS A 66 -9.91 -13.96 13.59
N GLN A 67 -9.70 -12.71 14.05
CA GLN A 67 -8.56 -12.32 14.88
C GLN A 67 -7.20 -12.50 14.19
N ILE A 68 -7.18 -12.41 12.88
CA ILE A 68 -5.93 -12.40 12.12
C ILE A 68 -5.37 -10.98 12.16
N GLU A 69 -4.11 -10.85 12.57
CA GLU A 69 -3.40 -9.57 12.55
C GLU A 69 -2.71 -9.42 11.19
N PHE A 70 -2.98 -8.31 10.51
CA PHE A 70 -2.37 -8.07 9.21
C PHE A 70 -1.84 -6.65 9.11
N THR A 71 -0.76 -6.53 8.34
CA THR A 71 -0.14 -5.25 8.02
C THR A 71 -0.09 -5.10 6.51
N PHE A 72 -0.01 -3.84 6.05
CA PHE A 72 0.12 -3.52 4.63
C PHE A 72 1.44 -2.81 4.40
N SER A 73 2.23 -3.33 3.46
CA SER A 73 3.54 -2.78 3.11
C SER A 73 3.55 -2.27 1.69
N ASP A 74 4.36 -1.23 1.46
CA ASP A 74 4.60 -0.66 0.14
C ASP A 74 3.31 -0.27 -0.59
N CYS A 75 2.38 0.37 0.14
CA CYS A 75 1.09 0.74 -0.41
C CYS A 75 1.27 1.74 -1.56
N PRO A 76 0.90 1.35 -2.80
CA PRO A 76 1.09 2.20 -3.98
C PRO A 76 -0.03 3.23 -4.11
N PRO A 77 0.10 4.21 -5.04
CA PRO A 77 -0.91 5.25 -5.21
C PRO A 77 -2.36 4.75 -5.31
N PRO A 78 -2.69 3.69 -6.06
CA PRO A 78 -4.07 3.21 -6.10
C PRO A 78 -4.63 2.79 -4.74
N ILE A 79 -3.79 2.22 -3.89
CA ILE A 79 -4.19 1.79 -2.55
C ILE A 79 -4.22 2.99 -1.59
N VAL A 80 -3.22 3.87 -1.67
CA VAL A 80 -3.18 5.11 -0.89
C VAL A 80 -4.45 5.93 -1.13
N GLU A 81 -4.89 6.03 -2.38
CA GLU A 81 -6.12 6.73 -2.73
C GLU A 81 -7.32 6.16 -1.98
N GLN A 82 -7.45 4.85 -1.93
CA GLN A 82 -8.56 4.22 -1.21
C GLN A 82 -8.45 4.40 0.31
N LEU A 83 -7.24 4.34 0.86
CA LEU A 83 -7.00 4.61 2.27
C LEU A 83 -7.41 6.03 2.66
N ASN A 84 -7.23 6.98 1.75
CA ASN A 84 -7.61 8.37 1.99
C ASN A 84 -9.12 8.60 1.86
N TYR A 85 -9.79 7.93 0.93
CA TYR A 85 -11.22 8.14 0.66
C TYR A 85 -12.14 7.29 1.52
N ILE A 86 -11.72 6.08 1.89
CA ILE A 86 -12.58 5.11 2.57
C ILE A 86 -12.05 4.86 3.98
N THR A 87 -12.80 5.30 4.99
CA THR A 87 -12.38 5.26 6.38
C THR A 87 -11.99 3.87 6.87
N ASN A 88 -12.66 2.83 6.40
CA ASN A 88 -12.42 1.46 6.86
C ASN A 88 -11.72 0.58 5.83
N PHE A 89 -10.99 1.16 4.88
CA PHE A 89 -10.35 0.37 3.83
C PHE A 89 -9.28 -0.58 4.38
N SER A 90 -8.56 -0.18 5.42
CA SER A 90 -7.52 -1.02 6.04
C SER A 90 -8.09 -2.11 6.95
N CYS A 91 -9.37 -2.08 7.28
CA CYS A 91 -10.06 -3.07 8.11
C CYS A 91 -9.35 -3.35 9.44
N GLY A 92 -8.73 -2.31 10.03
CA GLY A 92 -7.96 -2.44 11.26
C GLY A 92 -6.52 -2.87 11.07
N GLY A 93 -6.10 -3.15 9.83
CA GLY A 93 -4.70 -3.46 9.53
C GLY A 93 -3.83 -2.21 9.59
N HIS A 94 -2.55 -2.41 9.93
CA HIS A 94 -1.60 -1.31 10.06
C HIS A 94 -0.81 -1.13 8.76
N VAL A 95 -0.72 0.11 8.27
CA VAL A 95 0.11 0.45 7.11
C VAL A 95 1.53 0.74 7.59
N VAL A 96 2.47 -0.14 7.28
CA VAL A 96 3.85 -0.04 7.76
C VAL A 96 4.76 0.72 6.81
N SER A 97 4.44 0.75 5.53
CA SER A 97 5.22 1.49 4.53
C SER A 97 4.36 1.89 3.33
N VAL A 98 4.82 2.91 2.62
CA VAL A 98 4.11 3.51 1.50
C VAL A 98 5.07 3.65 0.33
N SER A 99 4.59 3.34 -0.87
CA SER A 99 5.29 3.63 -2.11
C SER A 99 4.92 5.04 -2.54
N VAL A 100 5.92 5.90 -2.74
CA VAL A 100 5.69 7.32 -3.04
C VAL A 100 6.19 7.68 -4.44
N PRO A 101 5.39 8.41 -5.22
CA PRO A 101 5.78 8.82 -6.57
C PRO A 101 6.65 10.07 -6.54
N PHE A 102 7.72 10.06 -7.34
CA PHE A 102 8.58 11.20 -7.59
C PHE A 102 8.68 11.45 -9.08
N THR A 103 8.87 12.71 -9.47
CA THR A 103 9.11 13.08 -10.86
C THR A 103 10.39 13.90 -10.95
N CYS A 104 11.29 13.52 -11.87
CA CYS A 104 12.52 14.24 -12.11
C CYS A 104 12.24 15.60 -12.75
N GLU A 105 12.82 16.66 -12.21
CA GLU A 105 12.69 18.02 -12.74
C GLU A 105 13.28 18.17 -14.14
N ASN A 106 14.28 17.39 -14.46
CA ASN A 106 15.02 17.52 -15.72
C ASN A 106 14.50 16.59 -16.83
N CYS A 107 14.57 15.28 -16.60
CA CYS A 107 14.17 14.30 -17.64
C CYS A 107 12.72 13.84 -17.53
N HIS A 108 11.99 14.30 -16.53
CA HIS A 108 10.57 13.97 -16.27
C HIS A 108 10.30 12.49 -16.07
N LYS A 109 11.32 11.71 -15.74
CA LYS A 109 11.14 10.30 -15.40
C LYS A 109 10.35 10.17 -14.12
N GLU A 110 9.39 9.27 -14.15
CA GLU A 110 8.62 8.90 -12.95
C GLU A 110 9.40 7.85 -12.17
N LEU A 111 9.52 8.08 -10.87
CA LEU A 111 10.27 7.22 -9.96
C LEU A 111 9.37 6.83 -8.79
N ARG A 112 9.70 5.74 -8.13
CA ARG A 112 9.04 5.34 -6.89
C ARG A 112 10.05 5.13 -5.79
N GLY A 113 9.78 5.76 -4.63
CA GLY A 113 10.49 5.48 -3.41
C GLY A 113 9.60 4.71 -2.46
N THR A 114 10.18 3.98 -1.52
CA THR A 114 9.45 3.33 -0.44
C THR A 114 9.86 3.95 0.87
N VAL A 115 8.88 4.36 1.67
CA VAL A 115 9.14 5.03 2.95
C VAL A 115 8.32 4.34 4.04
N LYS A 116 8.95 4.08 5.18
CA LYS A 116 8.25 3.54 6.34
C LYS A 116 7.37 4.60 6.96
N SER A 117 6.18 4.21 7.41
CA SER A 117 5.23 5.13 8.04
C SER A 117 5.83 5.82 9.26
N GLU A 118 6.62 5.10 10.08
CA GLU A 118 7.28 5.68 11.24
C GLU A 118 8.31 6.74 10.86
N ASP A 119 9.01 6.58 9.74
CA ASP A 119 9.99 7.55 9.25
C ASP A 119 9.31 8.81 8.71
N LEU A 120 8.17 8.65 8.04
CA LEU A 120 7.35 9.79 7.59
C LEU A 120 6.92 10.66 8.77
N LYS A 121 6.52 10.04 9.86
CA LYS A 121 6.11 10.75 11.07
C LYS A 121 7.26 11.57 11.65
N LYS A 122 8.49 11.05 11.64
CA LYS A 122 9.68 11.74 12.13
C LYS A 122 10.00 13.01 11.36
N VAL A 123 9.69 13.06 10.07
CA VAL A 123 9.93 14.22 9.20
C VAL A 123 8.65 15.02 8.94
N PHE A 124 7.59 14.81 9.75
CA PHE A 124 6.32 15.50 9.63
C PHE A 124 5.71 15.38 8.24
N TYR A 125 5.86 14.19 7.61
CA TYR A 125 5.33 13.85 6.28
C TYR A 125 5.90 14.71 5.15
N LYS A 126 7.05 15.35 5.37
CA LYS A 126 7.74 16.15 4.34
C LYS A 126 8.91 15.34 3.79
N LEU A 127 8.88 15.07 2.49
CA LEU A 127 9.89 14.27 1.84
C LEU A 127 10.90 15.16 1.16
N PRO A 128 12.22 14.96 1.40
CA PRO A 128 13.26 15.69 0.68
C PRO A 128 13.31 15.19 -0.77
N PRO A 129 13.86 16.00 -1.69
CA PRO A 129 14.09 15.54 -3.05
C PRO A 129 15.05 14.35 -3.06
N ILE A 130 14.88 13.47 -4.04
CA ILE A 130 15.82 12.37 -4.28
C ILE A 130 16.58 12.63 -5.58
N LYS A 131 17.66 11.90 -5.77
CA LYS A 131 18.48 12.01 -6.96
C LYS A 131 17.95 11.08 -8.04
N CYS A 132 17.72 11.61 -9.24
CA CYS A 132 17.28 10.81 -10.38
C CYS A 132 18.40 9.85 -10.80
N PRO A 133 18.15 8.54 -10.86
CA PRO A 133 19.18 7.57 -11.26
C PRO A 133 19.55 7.68 -12.74
N LYS A 134 18.72 8.32 -13.56
CA LYS A 134 18.97 8.46 -15.01
C LYS A 134 19.83 9.68 -15.34
N CYS A 135 19.57 10.84 -14.73
CA CYS A 135 20.23 12.09 -15.10
C CYS A 135 20.85 12.84 -13.92
N SER A 136 20.76 12.32 -12.71
CA SER A 136 21.31 12.88 -11.47
C SER A 136 20.68 14.21 -11.03
N ALA A 137 19.67 14.70 -11.70
CA ALA A 137 18.91 15.88 -11.27
C ALA A 137 18.00 15.55 -10.09
N LYS A 138 17.41 16.58 -9.48
CA LYS A 138 16.44 16.39 -8.39
C LYS A 138 15.15 15.78 -8.91
N ALA A 139 14.63 14.80 -8.18
CA ALA A 139 13.29 14.32 -8.36
C ALA A 139 12.46 14.73 -7.14
N LEU A 140 11.30 15.30 -7.39
CA LEU A 140 10.42 15.83 -6.37
C LEU A 140 9.23 14.91 -6.14
N PHE A 141 8.74 14.89 -4.90
CA PHE A 141 7.50 14.20 -4.57
C PHE A 141 6.36 14.77 -5.41
N ASP A 142 5.62 13.87 -6.08
CA ASP A 142 4.66 14.21 -7.13
C ASP A 142 3.23 14.37 -6.60
N ASP A 143 3.07 14.77 -5.35
CA ASP A 143 1.76 15.01 -4.74
C ASP A 143 1.89 15.98 -3.57
N VAL A 144 0.78 16.34 -2.97
CA VAL A 144 0.72 17.19 -1.78
C VAL A 144 0.79 16.28 -0.54
N PRO A 145 1.81 16.45 0.33
CA PRO A 145 1.98 15.57 1.49
C PRO A 145 0.74 15.48 2.38
N GLU A 146 0.08 16.60 2.66
CA GLU A 146 -1.11 16.65 3.51
C GLU A 146 -2.29 15.87 2.94
N GLU A 147 -2.34 15.74 1.62
CA GLU A 147 -3.38 14.97 0.93
C GLU A 147 -2.97 13.50 0.76
N TYR A 148 -1.76 13.27 0.29
CA TYR A 148 -1.29 11.90 0.02
C TYR A 148 -1.18 11.07 1.29
N PHE A 149 -0.70 11.66 2.38
CA PHE A 149 -0.55 10.98 3.67
C PHE A 149 -1.68 11.27 4.66
N ALA A 150 -2.81 11.78 4.18
CA ALA A 150 -3.94 12.14 5.05
C ALA A 150 -4.38 10.98 5.94
N PHE A 151 -4.42 9.77 5.42
CA PHE A 151 -4.82 8.59 6.20
C PHE A 151 -3.84 8.28 7.34
N LEU A 152 -2.54 8.50 7.15
CA LEU A 152 -1.52 8.31 8.18
C LEU A 152 -1.59 9.43 9.24
N ILE A 153 -1.79 10.66 8.80
CA ILE A 153 -1.89 11.81 9.69
C ILE A 153 -3.08 11.64 10.63
N ARG A 154 -4.23 11.18 10.12
CA ARG A 154 -5.41 10.91 10.93
C ARG A 154 -5.19 9.79 11.95
N GLN A 155 -4.44 8.76 11.59
CA GLN A 155 -4.16 7.62 12.47
C GLN A 155 -3.08 7.95 13.49
N GLY A 156 -2.13 8.81 13.12
CA GLY A 156 -0.96 9.11 13.93
C GLY A 156 -1.16 10.18 15.00
N ALA A 157 -2.40 10.57 15.20
CA ALA A 157 -2.72 11.56 16.21
C ALA A 157 -2.27 11.15 17.60
#